data_e589c4143607ae9fa811d82ad171f759
#
_entry.id   e589c4143607ae9fa811d82ad171f759
#
_cell.length_a   1.000
_cell.length_b   1.000
_cell.length_c   1.000
_cell.angle_alpha   90.00
_cell.angle_beta   90.00
_cell.angle_gamma   90.00
#
_symmetry.space_group_name_H-M   'P 1'
#
loop_
_entity.id
_entity.type
_entity.pdbx_description
1 polymer ?
#
loop_
_entity_poly.entity_id
_entity_poly.type
_entity_poly.pdbx_seq_one_letter_code
_entity_poly.pdbx_strand_id
1 'polypeptide(L)'
;MLASPALAHSAADSGPRIIKAHFTPKQQQVDRYVQVPFDVPAGTTRVDIELKYDKAGGANVVDLGLFEPGSLALGTKKFRGWTGGERSAIFVSNSDSTPGYWPGPIQAGTWNVGLGLYKVGETGVDVEVTVRTSSAPEPAGPPALPVRSTEPVRKGEAWYAGALHAHTWNSDGALPAQKLASAARASGLDFLAITDHNNTVHQRETIDVPGLLTIVGEEVTTPGGHMNVWGLGGFRDLIDFRVLPGDAAIHDLVKTAVMRGALVGINHPYSECVACSWTHAVPEGVGTIEISGREPAEMLRAVALWDMLLREGRRVTAIGVSDWHRGDAPIGSASVRVFAPELSVSAILGGISAGRVVVVMDGTTPAPEFRLTTAAASARVGDTVSLKRDEAFSVQVRATAPLYAGARVELFWNGEKVGSAPLVDGKAGFDRFASTDGYLRATVLSATGAPIAVINPIWIKVAAR
;
A
#
# COMPACT_ATOMS: atom_id res chain seq x y z
N MET A 1 -38.68 52.83 -21.95
CA MET A 1 -38.36 51.83 -20.92
C MET A 1 -36.83 51.70 -20.83
N LEU A 2 -36.24 52.34 -19.84
CA LEU A 2 -34.79 52.32 -19.61
C LEU A 2 -34.49 51.11 -18.71
N ALA A 3 -33.65 50.18 -19.22
CA ALA A 3 -33.19 49.04 -18.45
C ALA A 3 -32.17 49.51 -17.41
N SER A 4 -32.41 49.26 -16.13
CA SER A 4 -31.42 49.44 -15.07
C SER A 4 -30.28 48.47 -15.23
N PRO A 5 -29.03 48.89 -15.05
CA PRO A 5 -27.88 47.96 -15.03
C PRO A 5 -27.94 47.14 -13.75
N ALA A 6 -27.86 45.83 -13.88
CA ALA A 6 -27.64 44.90 -12.77
C ALA A 6 -26.25 45.21 -12.16
N LEU A 7 -26.25 45.65 -10.92
CA LEU A 7 -25.03 45.77 -10.10
C LEU A 7 -24.44 44.38 -9.94
N ALA A 8 -23.31 44.15 -10.60
CA ALA A 8 -22.46 43.03 -10.28
C ALA A 8 -21.96 43.22 -8.85
N HIS A 9 -22.45 42.41 -7.92
CA HIS A 9 -21.85 42.31 -6.59
C HIS A 9 -20.44 41.70 -6.78
N SER A 10 -19.42 42.54 -6.63
CA SER A 10 -18.08 42.06 -6.42
C SER A 10 -18.12 41.20 -5.15
N ALA A 11 -17.77 39.94 -5.27
CA ALA A 11 -17.53 39.08 -4.11
C ALA A 11 -16.42 39.75 -3.29
N ALA A 12 -16.78 40.44 -2.23
CA ALA A 12 -15.83 40.96 -1.27
C ALA A 12 -15.11 39.76 -0.64
N ASP A 13 -13.80 39.81 -0.57
CA ASP A 13 -12.98 38.91 0.26
C ASP A 13 -13.60 38.94 1.67
N SER A 14 -14.40 37.94 1.98
CA SER A 14 -14.93 37.77 3.34
C SER A 14 -13.72 37.32 4.18
N GLY A 15 -13.47 38.08 5.28
CA GLY A 15 -12.37 37.76 6.19
C GLY A 15 -12.35 36.27 6.61
N PRO A 16 -11.29 35.81 7.22
CA PRO A 16 -11.12 34.38 7.56
C PRO A 16 -12.29 33.91 8.44
N ARG A 17 -12.89 32.79 8.08
CA ARG A 17 -13.89 32.11 8.91
C ARG A 17 -13.15 31.16 9.86
N ILE A 18 -13.34 31.33 11.16
CA ILE A 18 -12.75 30.50 12.21
C ILE A 18 -13.83 29.64 12.84
N ILE A 19 -13.62 28.34 12.86
CA ILE A 19 -14.51 27.35 13.46
C ILE A 19 -13.72 26.63 14.57
N LYS A 20 -14.29 26.59 15.78
CA LYS A 20 -13.67 25.93 16.94
C LYS A 20 -14.53 24.77 17.40
N ALA A 21 -13.87 23.69 17.78
CA ALA A 21 -14.52 22.50 18.33
C ALA A 21 -13.62 21.86 19.38
N HIS A 22 -14.22 21.16 20.34
CA HIS A 22 -13.53 20.33 21.30
C HIS A 22 -13.94 18.87 21.10
N PHE A 23 -12.95 17.96 21.01
CA PHE A 23 -13.18 16.53 20.81
C PHE A 23 -12.63 15.75 22.00
N THR A 24 -13.38 14.75 22.43
CA THR A 24 -13.04 13.89 23.56
C THR A 24 -12.61 12.49 23.11
N PRO A 25 -11.89 11.71 23.96
CA PRO A 25 -11.59 10.31 23.67
C PRO A 25 -12.83 9.46 23.38
N LYS A 26 -13.95 9.76 24.07
CA LYS A 26 -15.23 9.05 23.82
C LYS A 26 -15.74 9.31 22.40
N GLN A 27 -15.65 10.55 21.93
CA GLN A 27 -16.07 10.89 20.55
C GLN A 27 -15.17 10.22 19.52
N GLN A 28 -13.87 10.18 19.75
CA GLN A 28 -12.92 9.44 18.89
C GLN A 28 -13.33 7.96 18.71
N GLN A 29 -13.88 7.33 19.72
CA GLN A 29 -14.29 5.91 19.67
C GLN A 29 -15.58 5.70 18.87
N VAL A 30 -16.52 6.65 18.89
CA VAL A 30 -17.87 6.46 18.34
C VAL A 30 -18.11 7.24 17.04
N ASP A 31 -17.40 8.35 16.84
CA ASP A 31 -17.54 9.25 15.68
C ASP A 31 -16.17 9.85 15.35
N ARG A 32 -15.29 9.00 14.82
CA ARG A 32 -13.90 9.35 14.54
C ARG A 32 -13.74 10.33 13.37
N TYR A 33 -14.66 10.29 12.39
CA TYR A 33 -14.55 11.06 11.14
C TYR A 33 -15.59 12.18 11.11
N VAL A 34 -15.21 13.34 11.64
CA VAL A 34 -16.08 14.49 11.83
C VAL A 34 -16.06 15.40 10.60
N GLN A 35 -17.22 15.95 10.23
CA GLN A 35 -17.34 16.91 9.15
C GLN A 35 -17.56 18.31 9.71
N VAL A 36 -16.76 19.28 9.25
CA VAL A 36 -16.86 20.70 9.63
C VAL A 36 -17.33 21.49 8.41
N PRO A 37 -18.63 21.87 8.32
CA PRO A 37 -19.16 22.55 7.16
C PRO A 37 -18.75 24.03 7.10
N PHE A 38 -18.51 24.52 5.87
CA PHE A 38 -18.30 25.94 5.58
C PHE A 38 -18.80 26.29 4.19
N ASP A 39 -19.21 27.54 3.99
CA ASP A 39 -19.75 28.00 2.71
C ASP A 39 -18.66 28.65 1.86
N VAL A 40 -18.65 28.29 0.58
CA VAL A 40 -17.78 28.83 -0.46
C VAL A 40 -18.63 29.69 -1.41
N PRO A 41 -18.36 31.02 -1.52
CA PRO A 41 -19.09 31.92 -2.40
C PRO A 41 -18.95 31.61 -3.88
N ALA A 42 -19.89 32.02 -4.69
CA ALA A 42 -19.77 31.98 -6.15
C ALA A 42 -18.59 32.87 -6.62
N GLY A 43 -17.87 32.38 -7.64
CA GLY A 43 -16.68 33.08 -8.16
C GLY A 43 -15.41 32.84 -7.38
N THR A 44 -15.43 32.02 -6.33
CA THR A 44 -14.21 31.55 -5.63
C THR A 44 -13.34 30.73 -6.58
N THR A 45 -12.05 31.04 -6.59
CA THR A 45 -11.02 30.33 -7.40
C THR A 45 -10.06 29.53 -6.53
N ARG A 46 -9.99 29.84 -5.22
CA ARG A 46 -9.10 29.18 -4.26
C ARG A 46 -9.72 29.10 -2.86
N VAL A 47 -9.47 28.00 -2.20
CA VAL A 47 -9.82 27.73 -0.79
C VAL A 47 -8.56 27.32 -0.05
N ASP A 48 -8.23 28.03 1.02
CA ASP A 48 -7.14 27.73 1.94
C ASP A 48 -7.73 27.28 3.29
N ILE A 49 -7.23 26.20 3.83
CA ILE A 49 -7.60 25.63 5.14
C ILE A 49 -6.37 25.57 6.02
N GLU A 50 -6.51 26.06 7.25
CA GLU A 50 -5.49 25.90 8.29
C GLU A 50 -6.14 25.21 9.50
N LEU A 51 -5.51 24.13 9.97
CA LEU A 51 -5.90 23.35 11.14
C LEU A 51 -4.90 23.57 12.27
N LYS A 52 -5.38 24.05 13.42
CA LYS A 52 -4.58 24.21 14.63
C LYS A 52 -5.16 23.38 15.76
N TYR A 53 -4.28 22.70 16.47
CA TYR A 53 -4.60 21.98 17.71
C TYR A 53 -3.31 21.76 18.52
N ASP A 54 -3.47 21.55 19.82
CA ASP A 54 -2.33 21.14 20.66
C ASP A 54 -2.01 19.66 20.44
N LYS A 55 -0.82 19.38 19.91
CA LYS A 55 -0.34 18.02 19.70
C LYS A 55 -0.02 17.30 21.03
N ALA A 56 0.05 18.00 22.15
CA ALA A 56 0.29 17.46 23.51
C ALA A 56 1.43 16.40 23.54
N GLY A 57 2.57 16.73 22.91
CA GLY A 57 3.70 15.80 22.81
C GLY A 57 3.42 14.54 22.01
N GLY A 58 2.44 14.55 21.09
CA GLY A 58 2.02 13.40 20.28
C GLY A 58 0.83 12.62 20.88
N ALA A 59 0.23 13.13 21.95
CA ALA A 59 -1.01 12.55 22.50
C ALA A 59 -2.24 12.85 21.61
N ASN A 60 -2.19 13.91 20.80
CA ASN A 60 -3.23 14.28 19.85
C ASN A 60 -2.69 14.21 18.41
N VAL A 61 -3.46 13.57 17.53
CA VAL A 61 -3.27 13.57 16.07
C VAL A 61 -4.63 13.71 15.42
N VAL A 62 -4.78 14.79 14.63
CA VAL A 62 -6.02 15.09 13.90
C VAL A 62 -5.68 15.18 12.42
N ASP A 63 -6.34 14.33 11.64
CA ASP A 63 -6.18 14.27 10.19
C ASP A 63 -6.98 15.38 9.51
N LEU A 64 -6.55 15.72 8.29
CA LEU A 64 -7.16 16.76 7.48
C LEU A 64 -7.55 16.24 6.10
N GLY A 65 -8.84 16.34 5.79
CA GLY A 65 -9.42 16.04 4.48
C GLY A 65 -10.34 17.17 3.99
N LEU A 66 -10.72 17.13 2.71
CA LEU A 66 -11.56 18.15 2.11
C LEU A 66 -12.56 17.56 1.13
N PHE A 67 -13.83 18.00 1.25
CA PHE A 67 -14.95 17.56 0.41
C PHE A 67 -15.68 18.75 -0.20
N GLU A 68 -16.03 18.62 -1.48
CA GLU A 68 -16.91 19.55 -2.19
C GLU A 68 -18.39 19.37 -1.83
N PRO A 69 -19.26 20.33 -2.20
CA PRO A 69 -20.70 20.20 -2.03
C PRO A 69 -21.26 18.93 -2.69
N GLY A 70 -22.19 18.28 -2.02
CA GLY A 70 -23.07 17.22 -2.54
C GLY A 70 -22.77 15.81 -2.07
N SER A 71 -21.52 15.41 -1.84
CA SER A 71 -21.22 14.03 -1.38
C SER A 71 -20.00 13.99 -0.49
N LEU A 72 -20.09 13.18 0.57
CA LEU A 72 -18.97 12.84 1.47
C LEU A 72 -18.38 11.44 1.16
N ALA A 73 -18.76 10.85 0.03
CA ALA A 73 -18.22 9.57 -0.40
C ALA A 73 -16.80 9.73 -0.95
N LEU A 74 -15.92 8.87 -0.49
CA LEU A 74 -14.55 8.73 -1.03
C LEU A 74 -14.60 8.09 -2.43
N GLY A 75 -13.51 8.22 -3.19
CA GLY A 75 -13.45 7.70 -4.55
C GLY A 75 -14.33 8.47 -5.56
N THR A 76 -14.83 9.63 -5.21
CA THR A 76 -15.63 10.51 -6.07
C THR A 76 -14.89 11.80 -6.40
N LYS A 77 -15.34 12.52 -7.44
CA LYS A 77 -14.80 13.86 -7.75
C LYS A 77 -15.06 14.90 -6.66
N LYS A 78 -15.93 14.57 -5.69
CA LYS A 78 -16.27 15.45 -4.56
C LYS A 78 -15.27 15.36 -3.41
N PHE A 79 -14.52 14.28 -3.34
CA PHE A 79 -13.40 14.15 -2.42
C PHE A 79 -12.16 14.82 -3.03
N ARG A 80 -11.65 15.86 -2.35
CA ARG A 80 -10.49 16.61 -2.83
C ARG A 80 -9.16 16.05 -2.36
N GLY A 81 -9.12 15.34 -1.26
CA GLY A 81 -7.90 14.72 -0.74
C GLY A 81 -7.89 14.55 0.76
N TRP A 82 -6.84 13.87 1.21
CA TRP A 82 -6.57 13.54 2.61
C TRP A 82 -5.06 13.45 2.81
N THR A 83 -4.54 14.05 3.87
CA THR A 83 -3.10 14.02 4.18
C THR A 83 -2.81 13.54 5.60
N GLY A 84 -3.78 12.90 6.26
CA GLY A 84 -3.60 12.47 7.64
C GLY A 84 -3.20 13.63 8.54
N GLY A 85 -2.40 13.36 9.56
CA GLY A 85 -1.85 14.36 10.47
C GLY A 85 -0.57 15.04 9.98
N GLU A 86 -0.11 14.78 8.77
CA GLU A 86 1.16 15.31 8.23
C GLU A 86 1.09 16.82 7.97
N ARG A 87 -0.06 17.32 7.50
CA ARG A 87 -0.23 18.71 7.13
C ARG A 87 -1.26 19.42 7.98
N SER A 88 -0.93 20.61 8.44
CA SER A 88 -1.84 21.51 9.17
C SER A 88 -2.34 22.67 8.33
N ALA A 89 -1.81 22.88 7.12
CA ALA A 89 -2.27 23.89 6.19
C ALA A 89 -2.29 23.32 4.77
N ILE A 90 -3.42 23.52 4.08
CA ILE A 90 -3.63 23.07 2.72
C ILE A 90 -4.35 24.14 1.89
N PHE A 91 -4.23 24.04 0.57
CA PHE A 91 -5.09 24.78 -0.35
C PHE A 91 -5.52 23.91 -1.52
N VAL A 92 -6.64 24.29 -2.10
CA VAL A 92 -7.08 23.83 -3.43
C VAL A 92 -7.49 25.04 -4.26
N SER A 93 -7.08 25.07 -5.53
CA SER A 93 -7.48 26.09 -6.48
C SER A 93 -7.92 25.47 -7.80
N ASN A 94 -8.34 26.31 -8.75
CA ASN A 94 -8.73 25.86 -10.08
C ASN A 94 -7.60 25.08 -10.78
N SER A 95 -6.34 25.49 -10.59
CA SER A 95 -5.20 25.00 -11.35
C SER A 95 -4.18 24.22 -10.52
N ASP A 96 -4.12 24.42 -9.20
CA ASP A 96 -3.13 23.83 -8.33
C ASP A 96 -3.69 23.46 -6.95
N SER A 97 -2.93 22.71 -6.17
CA SER A 97 -3.28 22.31 -4.80
C SER A 97 -2.06 21.83 -4.03
N THR A 98 -2.16 21.85 -2.71
CA THR A 98 -1.22 21.15 -1.84
C THR A 98 -1.09 19.67 -2.25
N PRO A 99 0.11 19.06 -2.22
CA PRO A 99 0.27 17.62 -2.41
C PRO A 99 -0.70 16.82 -1.53
N GLY A 100 -1.28 15.74 -2.07
CA GLY A 100 -2.34 14.96 -1.42
C GLY A 100 -3.76 15.46 -1.69
N TYR A 101 -3.90 16.57 -2.44
CA TYR A 101 -5.20 17.12 -2.85
C TYR A 101 -5.30 17.27 -4.37
N TRP A 102 -6.53 17.12 -4.89
CA TRP A 102 -6.85 17.29 -6.29
C TRP A 102 -7.20 18.75 -6.59
N PRO A 103 -6.52 19.43 -7.53
CA PRO A 103 -6.93 20.73 -8.03
C PRO A 103 -8.15 20.60 -8.95
N GLY A 104 -8.77 21.71 -9.26
CA GLY A 104 -9.87 21.79 -10.21
C GLY A 104 -10.90 22.87 -9.82
N PRO A 105 -11.91 23.13 -10.67
CA PRO A 105 -12.86 24.18 -10.46
C PRO A 105 -13.46 24.18 -9.05
N ILE A 106 -13.50 25.35 -8.42
CA ILE A 106 -14.06 25.53 -7.09
C ILE A 106 -15.56 25.77 -7.23
N GLN A 107 -16.37 24.86 -6.71
CA GLN A 107 -17.84 24.96 -6.75
C GLN A 107 -18.34 25.81 -5.59
N ALA A 108 -19.29 26.72 -5.86
CA ALA A 108 -20.00 27.41 -4.80
C ALA A 108 -20.90 26.45 -4.01
N GLY A 109 -21.06 26.71 -2.73
CA GLY A 109 -21.93 25.93 -1.85
C GLY A 109 -21.23 25.47 -0.58
N THR A 110 -21.88 24.59 0.18
CA THR A 110 -21.35 24.11 1.45
C THR A 110 -20.34 23.00 1.24
N TRP A 111 -19.07 23.30 1.52
CA TRP A 111 -17.95 22.38 1.59
C TRP A 111 -17.81 21.81 3.00
N ASN A 112 -17.00 20.73 3.14
CA ASN A 112 -16.70 20.14 4.43
C ASN A 112 -15.19 19.92 4.58
N VAL A 113 -14.64 20.38 5.70
CA VAL A 113 -13.35 19.90 6.19
C VAL A 113 -13.61 18.59 6.92
N GLY A 114 -13.03 17.51 6.42
CA GLY A 114 -13.05 16.21 7.09
C GLY A 114 -11.93 16.17 8.13
N LEU A 115 -12.27 15.93 9.39
CA LEU A 115 -11.32 15.71 10.47
C LEU A 115 -11.35 14.24 10.86
N GLY A 116 -10.16 13.60 10.85
CA GLY A 116 -9.96 12.27 11.43
C GLY A 116 -9.39 12.40 12.83
N LEU A 117 -10.12 11.99 13.84
CA LEU A 117 -9.64 11.96 15.22
C LEU A 117 -8.74 10.71 15.40
N TYR A 118 -7.52 10.76 14.81
CA TYR A 118 -6.62 9.61 14.78
C TYR A 118 -6.15 9.25 16.19
N LYS A 119 -5.78 10.26 16.98
CA LYS A 119 -5.44 10.11 18.40
C LYS A 119 -5.98 11.30 19.18
N VAL A 120 -6.63 11.05 20.31
CA VAL A 120 -7.13 12.06 21.26
C VAL A 120 -6.69 11.67 22.66
N GLY A 121 -5.93 12.57 23.30
CA GLY A 121 -5.45 12.41 24.67
C GLY A 121 -6.58 12.46 25.70
N GLU A 122 -6.31 12.04 26.93
CA GLU A 122 -7.30 11.92 28.01
C GLU A 122 -8.07 13.23 28.29
N THR A 123 -7.44 14.36 28.12
CA THR A 123 -8.05 15.70 28.33
C THR A 123 -8.86 16.20 27.13
N GLY A 124 -8.89 15.42 26.03
CA GLY A 124 -9.48 15.86 24.76
C GLY A 124 -8.53 16.74 23.95
N VAL A 125 -9.03 17.26 22.83
CA VAL A 125 -8.30 18.17 21.94
C VAL A 125 -9.18 19.34 21.50
N ASP A 126 -8.68 20.54 21.67
CA ASP A 126 -9.27 21.76 21.09
C ASP A 126 -8.74 21.94 19.68
N VAL A 127 -9.64 22.09 18.73
CA VAL A 127 -9.33 22.23 17.31
C VAL A 127 -9.85 23.57 16.80
N GLU A 128 -9.02 24.28 16.05
CA GLU A 128 -9.39 25.49 15.32
C GLU A 128 -9.18 25.26 13.82
N VAL A 129 -10.22 25.37 13.03
CA VAL A 129 -10.21 25.35 11.56
C VAL A 129 -10.39 26.75 11.04
N THR A 130 -9.39 27.30 10.35
CA THR A 130 -9.48 28.58 9.67
C THR A 130 -9.64 28.37 8.18
N VAL A 131 -10.70 28.95 7.61
CA VAL A 131 -11.01 28.91 6.17
C VAL A 131 -10.81 30.30 5.58
N ARG A 132 -10.10 30.38 4.44
CA ARG A 132 -9.99 31.59 3.60
C ARG A 132 -10.40 31.25 2.18
N THR A 133 -11.13 32.13 1.54
CA THR A 133 -11.51 32.01 0.13
C THR A 133 -10.96 33.19 -0.64
N SER A 134 -10.56 32.99 -1.89
CA SER A 134 -10.10 34.04 -2.80
C SER A 134 -10.79 33.90 -4.15
N SER A 135 -11.13 35.04 -4.75
CA SER A 135 -11.63 35.17 -6.12
C SER A 135 -10.60 35.76 -7.09
N ALA A 136 -9.33 35.84 -6.67
CA ALA A 136 -8.24 36.31 -7.54
C ALA A 136 -8.16 35.46 -8.82
N PRO A 137 -7.87 36.06 -9.98
CA PRO A 137 -7.73 35.31 -11.22
C PRO A 137 -6.71 34.16 -11.11
N GLU A 138 -7.10 33.01 -11.57
CA GLU A 138 -6.29 31.79 -11.63
C GLU A 138 -6.33 31.21 -13.05
N PRO A 139 -5.33 30.40 -13.45
CA PRO A 139 -5.40 29.62 -14.70
C PRO A 139 -6.69 28.81 -14.80
N ALA A 140 -7.16 28.57 -16.02
CA ALA A 140 -8.50 28.06 -16.28
C ALA A 140 -8.75 26.59 -15.88
N GLY A 141 -7.79 25.91 -15.30
CA GLY A 141 -7.96 24.53 -14.84
C GLY A 141 -6.64 23.84 -14.52
N PRO A 142 -6.69 22.64 -13.95
CA PRO A 142 -5.51 21.87 -13.64
C PRO A 142 -4.81 21.39 -14.94
N PRO A 143 -3.51 21.05 -14.86
CA PRO A 143 -2.82 20.36 -15.95
C PRO A 143 -3.60 19.09 -16.34
N ALA A 144 -3.51 18.73 -17.63
CA ALA A 144 -4.07 17.46 -18.09
C ALA A 144 -3.43 16.29 -17.33
N LEU A 145 -4.25 15.29 -17.01
CA LEU A 145 -3.73 14.09 -16.37
C LEU A 145 -2.81 13.33 -17.33
N PRO A 146 -1.71 12.74 -16.84
CA PRO A 146 -0.80 12.00 -17.69
C PRO A 146 -1.49 10.77 -18.29
N VAL A 147 -1.22 10.51 -19.57
CA VAL A 147 -1.67 9.29 -20.24
C VAL A 147 -0.78 8.14 -19.77
N ARG A 148 -1.39 7.08 -19.24
CA ARG A 148 -0.66 5.88 -18.84
C ARG A 148 -0.65 4.89 -19.97
N SER A 149 0.53 4.38 -20.30
CA SER A 149 0.67 3.29 -21.25
C SER A 149 0.12 1.99 -20.65
N THR A 150 -0.61 1.24 -21.45
CA THR A 150 -1.00 -0.14 -21.17
C THR A 150 0.00 -1.15 -21.73
N GLU A 151 0.94 -0.69 -22.54
CA GLU A 151 1.98 -1.53 -23.11
C GLU A 151 3.01 -1.94 -22.06
N PRO A 152 3.53 -3.17 -22.12
CA PRO A 152 4.56 -3.63 -21.22
C PRO A 152 5.85 -2.81 -21.37
N VAL A 153 6.44 -2.44 -20.25
CA VAL A 153 7.75 -1.75 -20.22
C VAL A 153 8.87 -2.64 -20.77
N ARG A 154 8.75 -3.96 -20.53
CA ARG A 154 9.66 -4.97 -21.08
C ARG A 154 8.91 -6.26 -21.36
N LYS A 155 9.08 -6.84 -22.55
CA LYS A 155 8.56 -8.17 -22.92
C LYS A 155 9.52 -9.26 -22.48
N GLY A 156 8.99 -10.47 -22.25
CA GLY A 156 9.73 -11.67 -21.93
C GLY A 156 9.59 -12.10 -20.48
N GLU A 157 9.57 -13.41 -20.29
CA GLU A 157 9.46 -14.05 -18.99
C GLU A 157 10.76 -13.83 -18.17
N ALA A 158 10.63 -13.29 -16.97
CA ALA A 158 11.75 -13.03 -16.08
C ALA A 158 11.33 -12.91 -14.61
N TRP A 159 12.32 -12.90 -13.73
CA TRP A 159 12.20 -12.40 -12.37
C TRP A 159 12.36 -10.88 -12.39
N TYR A 160 11.32 -10.16 -12.02
CA TYR A 160 11.31 -8.70 -11.94
C TYR A 160 11.45 -8.25 -10.50
N ALA A 161 12.40 -7.35 -10.26
CA ALA A 161 12.66 -6.77 -8.94
C ALA A 161 11.72 -5.60 -8.67
N GLY A 162 11.10 -5.52 -7.50
CA GLY A 162 10.21 -4.40 -7.22
C GLY A 162 9.91 -4.13 -5.76
N ALA A 163 9.48 -2.89 -5.51
CA ALA A 163 8.94 -2.45 -4.24
C ALA A 163 7.43 -2.25 -4.38
N LEU A 164 6.67 -2.78 -3.41
CA LEU A 164 5.21 -2.77 -3.39
C LEU A 164 4.62 -1.78 -2.39
N HIS A 165 5.45 -1.11 -1.58
CA HIS A 165 5.03 -0.18 -0.55
C HIS A 165 6.03 0.98 -0.43
N ALA A 166 5.59 2.16 -0.85
CA ALA A 166 6.38 3.38 -0.77
C ALA A 166 5.49 4.64 -0.86
N HIS A 167 5.89 5.69 -0.17
CA HIS A 167 5.14 6.93 0.01
C HIS A 167 5.80 8.11 -0.70
N THR A 168 4.95 8.98 -1.24
CA THR A 168 5.36 10.25 -1.83
C THR A 168 4.99 11.42 -0.92
N TRP A 169 5.35 12.61 -1.33
CA TRP A 169 4.93 13.84 -0.67
C TRP A 169 3.40 14.08 -0.70
N ASN A 170 2.63 13.25 -1.44
CA ASN A 170 1.16 13.32 -1.41
C ASN A 170 0.56 12.73 -0.13
N SER A 171 1.34 11.98 0.64
CA SER A 171 1.06 11.65 2.04
C SER A 171 2.19 12.17 2.92
N ASP A 172 3.01 11.33 3.48
CA ASP A 172 4.09 11.66 4.42
C ASP A 172 5.49 11.24 3.94
N GLY A 173 5.60 10.80 2.69
CA GLY A 173 6.88 10.59 2.02
C GLY A 173 7.62 11.89 1.69
N ALA A 174 8.95 11.84 1.63
CA ALA A 174 9.78 13.02 1.42
C ALA A 174 9.88 13.48 -0.04
N LEU A 175 9.57 12.59 -1.01
CA LEU A 175 9.86 12.84 -2.42
C LEU A 175 8.58 12.94 -3.27
N PRO A 176 8.57 13.81 -4.30
CA PRO A 176 7.55 13.73 -5.35
C PRO A 176 7.69 12.41 -6.14
N ALA A 177 6.60 11.95 -6.76
CA ALA A 177 6.52 10.64 -7.41
C ALA A 177 7.62 10.42 -8.47
N GLN A 178 7.95 11.42 -9.27
CA GLN A 178 9.05 11.35 -10.27
C GLN A 178 10.41 11.09 -9.61
N LYS A 179 10.70 11.72 -8.46
CA LYS A 179 11.98 11.55 -7.74
C LYS A 179 12.04 10.18 -7.06
N LEU A 180 10.93 9.76 -6.45
CA LEU A 180 10.80 8.43 -5.85
C LEU A 180 11.04 7.33 -6.89
N ALA A 181 10.40 7.44 -8.06
CA ALA A 181 10.57 6.50 -9.17
C ALA A 181 12.02 6.48 -9.68
N SER A 182 12.66 7.65 -9.83
CA SER A 182 14.06 7.72 -10.23
C SER A 182 15.00 7.04 -9.22
N ALA A 183 14.74 7.23 -7.91
CA ALA A 183 15.52 6.58 -6.87
C ALA A 183 15.28 5.06 -6.83
N ALA A 184 14.05 4.59 -7.03
CA ALA A 184 13.73 3.17 -7.16
C ALA A 184 14.48 2.52 -8.33
N ARG A 185 14.52 3.18 -9.48
CA ARG A 185 15.27 2.71 -10.65
C ARG A 185 16.78 2.67 -10.39
N ALA A 186 17.30 3.69 -9.72
CA ALA A 186 18.73 3.74 -9.33
C ALA A 186 19.09 2.63 -8.33
N SER A 187 18.15 2.18 -7.50
CA SER A 187 18.30 1.02 -6.60
C SER A 187 18.16 -0.34 -7.32
N GLY A 188 18.07 -0.35 -8.66
CA GLY A 188 18.01 -1.57 -9.46
C GLY A 188 16.62 -2.21 -9.56
N LEU A 189 15.55 -1.52 -9.15
CA LEU A 189 14.19 -2.03 -9.26
C LEU A 189 13.66 -1.92 -10.70
N ASP A 190 12.87 -2.89 -11.12
CA ASP A 190 12.14 -2.94 -12.38
C ASP A 190 10.73 -2.32 -12.25
N PHE A 191 10.14 -2.39 -11.05
CA PHE A 191 8.84 -1.78 -10.78
C PHE A 191 8.74 -1.18 -9.37
N LEU A 192 7.85 -0.18 -9.25
CA LEU A 192 7.53 0.51 -8.02
C LEU A 192 6.01 0.68 -7.91
N ALA A 193 5.41 0.25 -6.82
CA ALA A 193 4.08 0.67 -6.44
C ALA A 193 4.18 1.89 -5.51
N ILE A 194 3.37 2.91 -5.82
CA ILE A 194 3.20 4.08 -4.96
C ILE A 194 1.89 3.90 -4.21
N THR A 195 1.96 3.95 -2.89
CA THR A 195 0.87 3.59 -1.98
C THR A 195 0.69 4.66 -0.91
N ASP A 196 0.45 5.91 -1.34
CA ASP A 196 0.20 7.02 -0.43
C ASP A 196 -0.99 6.75 0.50
N HIS A 197 -0.92 7.19 1.75
CA HIS A 197 -1.97 7.02 2.75
C HIS A 197 -3.28 7.66 2.32
N ASN A 198 -4.34 6.85 2.19
CA ASN A 198 -5.72 7.29 1.98
C ASN A 198 -5.92 8.24 0.81
N ASN A 199 -5.03 8.20 -0.19
CA ASN A 199 -5.18 8.97 -1.42
C ASN A 199 -4.40 8.35 -2.58
N THR A 200 -4.73 8.78 -3.80
CA THR A 200 -4.07 8.37 -5.04
C THR A 200 -3.66 9.59 -5.88
N VAL A 201 -3.38 10.72 -5.22
CA VAL A 201 -3.12 12.01 -5.88
C VAL A 201 -1.83 12.01 -6.68
N HIS A 202 -0.85 11.15 -6.34
CA HIS A 202 0.35 10.93 -7.17
C HIS A 202 0.03 10.58 -8.63
N GLN A 203 -1.19 10.14 -8.92
CA GLN A 203 -1.65 9.86 -10.28
C GLN A 203 -1.65 11.10 -11.19
N ARG A 204 -1.69 12.31 -10.63
CA ARG A 204 -1.61 13.57 -11.39
C ARG A 204 -0.19 13.91 -11.85
N GLU A 205 0.82 13.30 -11.24
CA GLU A 205 2.21 13.56 -11.55
C GLU A 205 2.66 12.75 -12.77
N THR A 206 3.41 13.39 -13.66
CA THR A 206 4.08 12.69 -14.74
C THR A 206 5.28 11.96 -14.18
N ILE A 207 5.34 10.65 -14.42
CA ILE A 207 6.48 9.82 -14.08
C ILE A 207 7.07 9.30 -15.38
N ASP A 208 8.27 9.79 -15.70
CA ASP A 208 9.03 9.37 -16.88
C ASP A 208 10.40 8.84 -16.42
N VAL A 209 10.46 7.52 -16.20
CA VAL A 209 11.69 6.82 -15.82
C VAL A 209 11.83 5.58 -16.70
N PRO A 210 12.69 5.65 -17.73
CA PRO A 210 12.86 4.55 -18.70
C PRO A 210 13.21 3.23 -18.01
N GLY A 211 12.48 2.18 -18.37
CA GLY A 211 12.69 0.83 -17.85
C GLY A 211 12.14 0.55 -16.45
N LEU A 212 11.40 1.50 -15.84
CA LEU A 212 10.68 1.30 -14.62
C LEU A 212 9.17 1.25 -14.88
N LEU A 213 8.50 0.21 -14.39
CA LEU A 213 7.04 0.16 -14.33
C LEU A 213 6.57 0.82 -13.03
N THR A 214 5.61 1.75 -13.12
CA THR A 214 4.92 2.28 -11.93
C THR A 214 3.54 1.67 -11.78
N ILE A 215 3.20 1.23 -10.58
CA ILE A 215 1.91 0.65 -10.22
C ILE A 215 1.20 1.63 -9.28
N VAL A 216 -0.04 1.95 -9.60
CA VAL A 216 -0.89 2.75 -8.71
C VAL A 216 -1.38 1.87 -7.60
N GLY A 217 -1.19 2.34 -6.39
CA GLY A 217 -1.74 1.77 -5.18
C GLY A 217 -2.25 2.84 -4.24
N GLU A 218 -2.85 2.38 -3.18
CA GLU A 218 -3.29 3.15 -2.03
C GLU A 218 -2.94 2.37 -0.78
N GLU A 219 -2.35 2.99 0.21
CA GLU A 219 -2.36 2.43 1.54
C GLU A 219 -3.62 2.89 2.27
N VAL A 220 -4.58 1.97 2.37
CA VAL A 220 -5.79 2.16 3.16
C VAL A 220 -5.42 2.09 4.62
N THR A 221 -5.29 3.26 5.23
CA THR A 221 -4.84 3.46 6.61
C THR A 221 -6.05 3.58 7.51
N THR A 222 -6.36 2.51 8.24
CA THR A 222 -7.44 2.48 9.24
C THR A 222 -6.85 2.54 10.65
N PRO A 223 -7.63 2.93 11.66
CA PRO A 223 -7.17 2.88 13.05
C PRO A 223 -6.93 1.47 13.59
N GLY A 224 -7.32 0.43 12.85
CA GLY A 224 -7.15 -0.98 13.21
C GLY A 224 -6.10 -1.73 12.42
N GLY A 225 -5.25 -1.01 11.71
CA GLY A 225 -4.19 -1.55 10.85
C GLY A 225 -4.30 -1.07 9.42
N HIS A 226 -3.26 -1.32 8.64
CA HIS A 226 -3.12 -0.81 7.28
C HIS A 226 -3.16 -1.93 6.26
N MET A 227 -3.60 -1.61 5.04
CA MET A 227 -3.56 -2.52 3.91
C MET A 227 -3.26 -1.78 2.62
N ASN A 228 -2.48 -2.38 1.75
CA ASN A 228 -2.28 -1.88 0.41
C ASN A 228 -3.33 -2.44 -0.54
N VAL A 229 -3.77 -1.59 -1.45
CA VAL A 229 -4.65 -1.93 -2.56
C VAL A 229 -3.99 -1.52 -3.85
N TRP A 230 -3.72 -2.47 -4.75
CA TRP A 230 -3.04 -2.23 -6.03
C TRP A 230 -3.94 -2.55 -7.21
N GLY A 231 -3.80 -1.76 -8.29
CA GLY A 231 -4.47 -2.04 -9.55
C GLY A 231 -5.87 -1.47 -9.66
N LEU A 232 -6.25 -0.51 -8.81
CA LEU A 232 -7.47 0.29 -9.04
C LEU A 232 -7.34 1.04 -10.37
N GLY A 233 -8.37 0.91 -11.24
CA GLY A 233 -8.24 1.29 -12.66
C GLY A 233 -8.48 2.75 -12.99
N GLY A 234 -9.17 3.49 -12.13
CA GLY A 234 -9.62 4.84 -12.41
C GLY A 234 -8.79 5.93 -11.73
N PHE A 235 -8.72 7.11 -12.36
CA PHE A 235 -8.26 8.31 -11.68
C PHE A 235 -9.21 8.64 -10.53
N ARG A 236 -8.65 8.92 -9.34
CA ARG A 236 -9.38 9.14 -8.07
C ARG A 236 -10.11 7.92 -7.53
N ASP A 237 -9.91 6.72 -8.11
CA ASP A 237 -10.38 5.50 -7.47
C ASP A 237 -9.69 5.36 -6.11
N LEU A 238 -10.51 5.12 -5.10
CA LEU A 238 -10.09 5.05 -3.72
C LEU A 238 -10.98 4.06 -2.98
N ILE A 239 -10.45 3.43 -1.97
CA ILE A 239 -11.20 2.58 -1.04
C ILE A 239 -11.54 3.40 0.21
N ASP A 240 -12.75 3.26 0.73
CA ASP A 240 -13.16 3.99 1.93
C ASP A 240 -12.46 3.45 3.18
N PHE A 241 -11.49 4.19 3.67
CA PHE A 241 -10.66 3.84 4.83
C PHE A 241 -11.34 4.07 6.19
N ARG A 242 -12.56 4.61 6.21
CA ARG A 242 -13.27 5.02 7.44
C ARG A 242 -13.90 3.82 8.14
N VAL A 243 -13.07 2.87 8.54
CA VAL A 243 -13.44 1.66 9.27
C VAL A 243 -12.83 1.70 10.67
N LEU A 244 -13.64 1.44 11.70
CA LEU A 244 -13.17 1.43 13.08
C LEU A 244 -12.49 0.10 13.44
N PRO A 245 -11.61 0.07 14.46
CA PRO A 245 -11.01 -1.17 14.94
C PRO A 245 -12.06 -2.21 15.31
N GLY A 246 -11.88 -3.45 14.80
CA GLY A 246 -12.81 -4.55 15.06
C GLY A 246 -14.14 -4.48 14.29
N ASP A 247 -14.35 -3.43 13.47
CA ASP A 247 -15.55 -3.33 12.66
C ASP A 247 -15.55 -4.38 11.53
N ALA A 248 -16.68 -5.07 11.37
CA ALA A 248 -16.89 -6.04 10.29
C ALA A 248 -16.88 -5.39 8.90
N ALA A 249 -17.06 -4.08 8.80
CA ALA A 249 -16.96 -3.33 7.55
C ALA A 249 -15.62 -3.49 6.84
N ILE A 250 -14.56 -3.92 7.53
CA ILE A 250 -13.28 -4.27 6.90
C ILE A 250 -13.44 -5.38 5.84
N HIS A 251 -14.36 -6.33 6.04
CA HIS A 251 -14.65 -7.40 5.08
C HIS A 251 -15.30 -6.85 3.81
N ASP A 252 -16.24 -5.91 3.95
CA ASP A 252 -16.90 -5.26 2.80
C ASP A 252 -15.94 -4.36 2.03
N LEU A 253 -15.00 -3.73 2.72
CA LEU A 253 -13.93 -2.94 2.12
C LEU A 253 -13.05 -3.82 1.22
N VAL A 254 -12.52 -4.93 1.74
CA VAL A 254 -11.69 -5.87 0.98
C VAL A 254 -12.48 -6.47 -0.18
N LYS A 255 -13.72 -6.90 0.05
CA LYS A 255 -14.61 -7.42 -1.00
C LYS A 255 -14.82 -6.38 -2.11
N THR A 256 -15.02 -5.11 -1.76
CA THR A 256 -15.20 -4.02 -2.72
C THR A 256 -13.95 -3.82 -3.58
N ALA A 257 -12.76 -3.82 -2.96
CA ALA A 257 -11.49 -3.71 -3.68
C ALA A 257 -11.28 -4.87 -4.65
N VAL A 258 -11.51 -6.10 -4.20
CA VAL A 258 -11.39 -7.33 -5.02
C VAL A 258 -12.39 -7.33 -6.18
N MET A 259 -13.65 -6.93 -5.96
CA MET A 259 -14.65 -6.81 -7.03
C MET A 259 -14.30 -5.76 -8.09
N ARG A 260 -13.49 -4.77 -7.74
CA ARG A 260 -12.93 -3.78 -8.68
C ARG A 260 -11.68 -4.29 -9.39
N GLY A 261 -11.27 -5.55 -9.16
CA GLY A 261 -10.09 -6.17 -9.76
C GLY A 261 -8.76 -5.85 -9.09
N ALA A 262 -8.79 -5.23 -7.91
CA ALA A 262 -7.58 -4.89 -7.17
C ALA A 262 -7.02 -6.11 -6.41
N LEU A 263 -5.69 -6.13 -6.24
CA LEU A 263 -5.01 -6.98 -5.28
C LEU A 263 -4.95 -6.27 -3.93
N VAL A 264 -5.23 -6.98 -2.85
CA VAL A 264 -5.26 -6.45 -1.48
C VAL A 264 -4.23 -7.17 -0.62
N GLY A 265 -3.47 -6.40 0.17
CA GLY A 265 -2.46 -6.94 1.08
C GLY A 265 -2.50 -6.32 2.47
N ILE A 266 -2.30 -7.11 3.51
CA ILE A 266 -2.11 -6.61 4.87
C ILE A 266 -0.68 -6.10 5.02
N ASN A 267 -0.52 -4.86 5.48
CA ASN A 267 0.76 -4.21 5.68
C ASN A 267 1.27 -4.47 7.10
N HIS A 268 2.59 -4.63 7.24
CA HIS A 268 3.34 -4.65 8.51
C HIS A 268 2.48 -5.01 9.75
N PRO A 269 1.85 -6.21 9.80
CA PRO A 269 0.74 -6.53 10.72
C PRO A 269 1.09 -6.43 12.21
N TYR A 270 2.37 -6.35 12.54
CA TYR A 270 2.87 -6.29 13.91
C TYR A 270 3.76 -5.09 14.20
N SER A 271 3.75 -4.08 13.34
CA SER A 271 4.51 -2.85 13.58
C SER A 271 3.98 -2.10 14.79
N GLU A 272 4.87 -1.59 15.62
CA GLU A 272 4.52 -0.93 16.89
C GLU A 272 4.20 0.58 16.73
N CYS A 273 4.15 1.11 15.50
CA CYS A 273 3.69 2.48 15.30
C CYS A 273 2.20 2.63 15.66
N VAL A 274 1.77 3.86 15.89
CA VAL A 274 0.39 4.15 16.32
C VAL A 274 -0.61 3.68 15.26
N ALA A 275 -1.54 2.80 15.64
CA ALA A 275 -2.59 2.21 14.80
C ALA A 275 -2.08 1.42 13.57
N CYS A 276 -0.79 1.10 13.48
CA CYS A 276 -0.23 0.31 12.36
C CYS A 276 -0.49 -1.19 12.49
N SER A 277 -0.50 -1.71 13.71
CA SER A 277 -0.72 -3.14 13.95
C SER A 277 -2.10 -3.58 13.49
N TRP A 278 -2.15 -4.69 12.77
CA TRP A 278 -3.41 -5.28 12.30
C TRP A 278 -4.20 -5.89 13.45
N THR A 279 -5.38 -5.34 13.73
CA THR A 279 -6.26 -5.76 14.84
C THR A 279 -7.57 -6.38 14.38
N HIS A 280 -7.83 -6.40 13.07
CA HIS A 280 -9.01 -7.03 12.50
C HIS A 280 -8.81 -8.53 12.28
N ALA A 281 -9.89 -9.30 12.21
CA ALA A 281 -9.84 -10.62 11.60
C ALA A 281 -9.37 -10.47 10.14
N VAL A 282 -8.58 -11.43 9.63
CA VAL A 282 -8.09 -11.36 8.25
C VAL A 282 -9.23 -11.67 7.27
N PRO A 283 -9.71 -10.67 6.46
CA PRO A 283 -10.82 -10.88 5.54
C PRO A 283 -10.51 -11.91 4.45
N GLU A 284 -11.55 -12.57 3.92
CA GLU A 284 -11.44 -13.25 2.65
C GLU A 284 -11.13 -12.25 1.52
N GLY A 285 -10.35 -12.70 0.53
CA GLY A 285 -9.92 -11.83 -0.58
C GLY A 285 -8.60 -11.11 -0.32
N VAL A 286 -8.05 -11.13 0.89
CA VAL A 286 -6.67 -10.72 1.14
C VAL A 286 -5.75 -11.68 0.40
N GLY A 287 -5.00 -11.14 -0.57
CA GLY A 287 -4.12 -11.90 -1.46
C GLY A 287 -2.64 -11.85 -1.07
N THR A 288 -2.23 -10.88 -0.25
CA THR A 288 -0.84 -10.75 0.21
C THR A 288 -0.72 -10.37 1.68
N ILE A 289 0.44 -10.63 2.26
CA ILE A 289 0.81 -10.19 3.61
C ILE A 289 2.28 -9.77 3.63
N GLU A 290 2.56 -8.64 4.23
CA GLU A 290 3.93 -8.19 4.47
C GLU A 290 4.56 -8.99 5.60
N ILE A 291 5.70 -9.60 5.30
CA ILE A 291 6.47 -10.38 6.28
C ILE A 291 7.80 -9.74 6.65
N SER A 292 8.21 -8.67 5.96
CA SER A 292 9.34 -7.84 6.40
C SER A 292 8.88 -6.95 7.56
N GLY A 293 9.72 -6.77 8.54
CA GLY A 293 9.47 -5.91 9.69
C GLY A 293 10.71 -5.06 10.00
N ARG A 294 10.55 -4.00 10.78
CA ARG A 294 11.66 -3.18 11.27
C ARG A 294 12.51 -3.96 12.26
N GLU A 295 11.87 -4.82 13.04
CA GLU A 295 12.50 -5.65 14.05
C GLU A 295 12.35 -7.15 13.69
N PRO A 296 13.35 -8.00 14.00
CA PRO A 296 13.27 -9.44 13.73
C PRO A 296 12.05 -10.12 14.36
N ALA A 297 11.58 -9.65 15.51
CA ALA A 297 10.40 -10.19 16.20
C ALA A 297 9.11 -9.94 15.41
N GLU A 298 8.96 -8.77 14.77
CA GLU A 298 7.82 -8.45 13.89
C GLU A 298 7.76 -9.42 12.72
N MET A 299 8.91 -9.66 12.06
CA MET A 299 9.02 -10.59 10.95
C MET A 299 8.62 -12.02 11.36
N LEU A 300 9.09 -12.51 12.50
CA LEU A 300 8.74 -13.85 12.98
C LEU A 300 7.24 -14.00 13.24
N ARG A 301 6.60 -12.98 13.82
CA ARG A 301 5.15 -12.97 14.05
C ARG A 301 4.37 -12.90 12.74
N ALA A 302 4.81 -12.10 11.78
CA ALA A 302 4.19 -11.99 10.46
C ALA A 302 4.30 -13.30 9.66
N VAL A 303 5.45 -13.97 9.70
CA VAL A 303 5.63 -15.31 9.10
C VAL A 303 4.72 -16.34 9.79
N ALA A 304 4.58 -16.30 11.10
CA ALA A 304 3.69 -17.21 11.82
C ALA A 304 2.20 -17.01 11.45
N LEU A 305 1.76 -15.76 11.31
CA LEU A 305 0.42 -15.42 10.80
C LEU A 305 0.22 -15.92 9.38
N TRP A 306 1.21 -15.68 8.50
CA TRP A 306 1.19 -16.18 7.14
C TRP A 306 1.07 -17.71 7.09
N ASP A 307 1.90 -18.47 7.83
CA ASP A 307 1.82 -19.93 7.90
C ASP A 307 0.46 -20.42 8.44
N MET A 308 -0.14 -19.70 9.37
CA MET A 308 -1.50 -20.00 9.84
C MET A 308 -2.52 -19.90 8.70
N LEU A 309 -2.51 -18.82 7.93
CA LEU A 309 -3.40 -18.63 6.80
C LEU A 309 -3.20 -19.70 5.70
N LEU A 310 -1.95 -20.06 5.43
CA LEU A 310 -1.64 -21.12 4.47
C LEU A 310 -2.16 -22.49 4.93
N ARG A 311 -2.07 -22.82 6.23
CA ARG A 311 -2.64 -24.07 6.81
C ARG A 311 -4.15 -24.11 6.75
N GLU A 312 -4.82 -22.96 6.81
CA GLU A 312 -6.26 -22.83 6.57
C GLU A 312 -6.65 -23.02 5.10
N GLY A 313 -5.66 -23.26 4.21
CA GLY A 313 -5.88 -23.44 2.78
C GLY A 313 -5.98 -22.12 2.00
N ARG A 314 -5.77 -20.99 2.63
CA ARG A 314 -5.79 -19.68 1.99
C ARG A 314 -4.52 -19.48 1.17
N ARG A 315 -4.69 -18.98 -0.06
CA ARG A 315 -3.56 -18.68 -0.96
C ARG A 315 -3.13 -17.23 -0.80
N VAL A 316 -2.43 -16.94 0.28
CA VAL A 316 -1.90 -15.62 0.60
C VAL A 316 -0.41 -15.60 0.26
N THR A 317 0.02 -14.65 -0.53
CA THR A 317 1.43 -14.49 -0.95
C THR A 317 2.18 -13.63 0.06
N ALA A 318 3.27 -14.14 0.59
CA ALA A 318 4.19 -13.32 1.39
C ALA A 318 4.92 -12.32 0.50
N ILE A 319 4.97 -11.06 0.93
CA ILE A 319 5.73 -10.00 0.27
C ILE A 319 6.69 -9.33 1.26
N GLY A 320 7.80 -8.80 0.73
CA GLY A 320 8.76 -7.98 1.47
C GLY A 320 8.74 -6.57 0.94
N VAL A 321 8.73 -5.62 1.86
CA VAL A 321 8.63 -4.20 1.55
C VAL A 321 9.54 -3.38 2.45
N SER A 322 9.90 -2.18 2.01
CA SER A 322 10.68 -1.23 2.82
C SER A 322 9.82 -0.19 3.49
N ASP A 323 8.54 -0.06 3.06
CA ASP A 323 7.64 0.98 3.56
C ASP A 323 8.35 2.35 3.56
N TRP A 324 8.86 2.72 2.37
CA TRP A 324 9.79 3.83 2.26
C TRP A 324 9.08 5.18 2.33
N HIS A 325 9.46 6.01 3.30
CA HIS A 325 8.97 7.37 3.48
C HIS A 325 10.09 8.39 3.24
N ARG A 326 11.22 8.19 3.92
CA ARG A 326 12.38 9.11 3.94
C ARG A 326 13.60 8.39 4.52
N GLY A 327 14.76 9.01 4.40
CA GLY A 327 15.97 8.56 5.07
C GLY A 327 17.00 7.97 4.13
N ASP A 328 18.06 7.41 4.72
CA ASP A 328 19.25 6.95 4.02
C ASP A 328 19.14 5.50 3.51
N ALA A 329 18.12 4.74 3.95
CA ALA A 329 17.90 3.39 3.46
C ALA A 329 17.43 3.42 1.99
N PRO A 330 18.01 2.58 1.11
CA PRO A 330 17.58 2.49 -0.27
C PRO A 330 16.12 2.05 -0.39
N ILE A 331 15.40 2.57 -1.39
CA ILE A 331 14.07 2.07 -1.74
C ILE A 331 14.20 0.61 -2.14
N GLY A 332 13.37 -0.26 -1.53
CA GLY A 332 13.43 -1.70 -1.77
C GLY A 332 14.56 -2.42 -1.03
N SER A 333 15.06 -1.88 0.09
CA SER A 333 15.97 -2.58 0.99
C SER A 333 15.44 -3.97 1.38
N ALA A 334 14.16 -4.08 1.73
CA ALA A 334 13.40 -5.32 1.59
C ALA A 334 12.47 -5.18 0.38
N SER A 335 12.38 -6.21 -0.47
CA SER A 335 11.67 -6.13 -1.74
C SER A 335 11.23 -7.51 -2.23
N VAL A 336 10.52 -7.52 -3.34
CA VAL A 336 10.09 -8.75 -3.98
C VAL A 336 10.82 -9.02 -5.29
N ARG A 337 10.91 -10.30 -5.64
CA ARG A 337 11.20 -10.79 -6.97
C ARG A 337 9.95 -11.50 -7.45
N VAL A 338 9.35 -11.00 -8.52
CA VAL A 338 8.11 -11.54 -9.10
C VAL A 338 8.44 -12.20 -10.42
N PHE A 339 8.08 -13.47 -10.57
CA PHE A 339 8.18 -14.17 -11.84
C PHE A 339 6.94 -13.88 -12.68
N ALA A 340 7.13 -13.21 -13.81
CA ALA A 340 6.05 -12.79 -14.70
C ALA A 340 6.45 -12.92 -16.17
N PRO A 341 5.48 -13.07 -17.11
CA PRO A 341 5.74 -13.21 -18.53
C PRO A 341 6.27 -11.92 -19.19
N GLU A 342 6.03 -10.77 -18.55
CA GLU A 342 6.43 -9.45 -19.02
C GLU A 342 6.37 -8.44 -17.87
N LEU A 343 6.97 -7.26 -18.07
CA LEU A 343 6.92 -6.16 -17.14
C LEU A 343 5.73 -5.25 -17.47
N SER A 344 4.53 -5.66 -17.06
CA SER A 344 3.28 -4.91 -17.13
C SER A 344 2.55 -5.00 -15.79
N VAL A 345 1.64 -4.05 -15.50
CA VAL A 345 0.89 -4.03 -14.24
C VAL A 345 0.12 -5.33 -14.05
N SER A 346 -0.60 -5.78 -15.07
CA SER A 346 -1.40 -7.01 -15.01
C SER A 346 -0.54 -8.26 -14.81
N ALA A 347 0.61 -8.35 -15.49
CA ALA A 347 1.51 -9.50 -15.38
C ALA A 347 2.19 -9.58 -14.00
N ILE A 348 2.63 -8.43 -13.45
CA ILE A 348 3.22 -8.37 -12.11
C ILE A 348 2.19 -8.72 -11.04
N LEU A 349 1.01 -8.07 -11.05
CA LEU A 349 -0.05 -8.38 -10.07
C LEU A 349 -0.56 -9.83 -10.21
N GLY A 350 -0.65 -10.34 -11.44
CA GLY A 350 -0.97 -11.75 -11.70
C GLY A 350 0.10 -12.71 -11.16
N GLY A 351 1.38 -12.40 -11.30
CA GLY A 351 2.49 -13.16 -10.72
C GLY A 351 2.42 -13.19 -9.19
N ILE A 352 2.10 -12.04 -8.57
CA ILE A 352 1.93 -11.94 -7.11
C ILE A 352 0.71 -12.78 -6.67
N SER A 353 -0.44 -12.63 -7.31
CA SER A 353 -1.64 -13.41 -6.99
C SER A 353 -1.45 -14.92 -7.15
N ALA A 354 -0.58 -15.33 -8.08
CA ALA A 354 -0.21 -16.74 -8.27
C ALA A 354 0.82 -17.26 -7.26
N GLY A 355 1.31 -16.42 -6.33
CA GLY A 355 2.35 -16.81 -5.38
C GLY A 355 3.76 -16.94 -5.98
N ARG A 356 3.97 -16.45 -7.20
CA ARG A 356 5.26 -16.51 -7.91
C ARG A 356 6.21 -15.42 -7.42
N VAL A 357 6.45 -15.40 -6.12
CA VAL A 357 7.18 -14.35 -5.41
C VAL A 357 8.25 -14.95 -4.52
N VAL A 358 9.42 -14.32 -4.52
CA VAL A 358 10.45 -14.47 -3.53
C VAL A 358 10.67 -13.14 -2.83
N VAL A 359 10.59 -13.14 -1.51
CA VAL A 359 10.96 -11.99 -0.68
C VAL A 359 12.48 -12.00 -0.50
N VAL A 360 13.13 -10.87 -0.72
CA VAL A 360 14.56 -10.68 -0.44
C VAL A 360 14.75 -9.51 0.53
N MET A 361 15.72 -9.67 1.43
CA MET A 361 16.01 -8.67 2.47
C MET A 361 17.08 -7.66 2.02
N ASP A 362 17.42 -7.68 0.74
CA ASP A 362 18.35 -6.75 0.09
C ASP A 362 17.87 -6.49 -1.33
N GLY A 363 17.75 -5.22 -1.69
CA GLY A 363 17.21 -4.78 -2.99
C GLY A 363 17.98 -5.25 -4.21
N THR A 364 19.23 -5.66 -4.07
CA THR A 364 20.10 -6.07 -5.18
C THR A 364 20.17 -7.59 -5.38
N THR A 365 19.67 -8.37 -4.44
CA THR A 365 19.80 -9.83 -4.43
C THR A 365 18.87 -10.49 -5.45
N PRO A 366 19.37 -11.37 -6.34
CA PRO A 366 18.55 -12.18 -7.23
C PRO A 366 17.68 -13.18 -6.47
N ALA A 367 16.55 -13.58 -7.06
CA ALA A 367 15.72 -14.64 -6.50
C ALA A 367 16.46 -15.97 -6.46
N PRO A 368 16.48 -16.72 -5.34
CA PRO A 368 16.80 -18.13 -5.36
C PRO A 368 15.80 -18.92 -6.23
N GLU A 369 16.30 -19.85 -7.00
CA GLU A 369 15.43 -20.85 -7.64
C GLU A 369 14.95 -21.86 -6.58
N PHE A 370 13.66 -22.16 -6.57
CA PHE A 370 13.05 -23.18 -5.74
C PHE A 370 12.24 -24.12 -6.61
N ARG A 371 12.65 -25.38 -6.66
CA ARG A 371 12.09 -26.38 -7.56
C ARG A 371 11.82 -27.69 -6.85
N LEU A 372 10.63 -28.25 -7.09
CA LEU A 372 10.26 -29.61 -6.77
C LEU A 372 10.28 -30.44 -8.05
N THR A 373 10.83 -31.64 -8.01
CA THR A 373 10.92 -32.55 -9.17
C THR A 373 10.54 -33.96 -8.74
N THR A 374 9.72 -34.62 -9.55
CA THR A 374 9.42 -36.06 -9.49
C THR A 374 9.89 -36.72 -10.77
N ALA A 375 9.69 -38.02 -10.90
CA ALA A 375 9.94 -38.73 -12.17
C ALA A 375 9.08 -38.22 -13.34
N ALA A 376 7.91 -37.65 -13.06
CA ALA A 376 6.92 -37.26 -14.04
C ALA A 376 6.64 -35.76 -14.15
N ALA A 377 6.99 -34.97 -13.14
CA ALA A 377 6.61 -33.56 -13.05
C ALA A 377 7.69 -32.69 -12.40
N SER A 378 7.63 -31.40 -12.71
CA SER A 378 8.43 -30.36 -12.04
C SER A 378 7.56 -29.18 -11.72
N ALA A 379 7.74 -28.58 -10.53
CA ALA A 379 7.02 -27.41 -10.08
C ALA A 379 8.01 -26.36 -9.52
N ARG A 380 7.66 -25.09 -9.64
CA ARG A 380 8.37 -23.93 -9.08
C ARG A 380 7.49 -23.18 -8.10
N VAL A 381 8.02 -22.16 -7.47
CA VAL A 381 7.30 -21.28 -6.55
C VAL A 381 5.97 -20.79 -7.17
N GLY A 382 4.88 -20.87 -6.40
CA GLY A 382 3.52 -20.55 -6.82
C GLY A 382 2.76 -21.68 -7.52
N ASP A 383 3.45 -22.70 -8.05
CA ASP A 383 2.78 -23.81 -8.75
C ASP A 383 2.09 -24.77 -7.77
N THR A 384 1.15 -25.54 -8.33
CA THR A 384 0.56 -26.72 -7.66
C THR A 384 0.97 -27.97 -8.41
N VAL A 385 1.50 -28.97 -7.71
CA VAL A 385 1.84 -30.27 -8.25
C VAL A 385 0.93 -31.35 -7.66
N SER A 386 0.47 -32.29 -8.51
CA SER A 386 -0.28 -33.46 -8.08
C SER A 386 0.66 -34.66 -7.96
N LEU A 387 0.67 -35.30 -6.81
CA LEU A 387 1.49 -36.47 -6.50
C LEU A 387 0.59 -37.68 -6.19
N LYS A 388 1.12 -38.87 -6.42
CA LYS A 388 0.52 -40.06 -5.82
C LYS A 388 0.86 -40.09 -4.32
N ARG A 389 0.06 -40.77 -3.53
CA ARG A 389 0.36 -40.99 -2.10
C ARG A 389 1.74 -41.65 -1.97
N ASP A 390 2.56 -41.12 -1.12
CA ASP A 390 3.93 -41.57 -0.80
C ASP A 390 4.88 -41.56 -2.03
N GLU A 391 4.54 -40.80 -3.08
CA GLU A 391 5.43 -40.56 -4.21
C GLU A 391 6.65 -39.76 -3.72
N ALA A 392 7.83 -40.26 -4.04
CA ALA A 392 9.08 -39.58 -3.76
C ALA A 392 9.28 -38.39 -4.69
N PHE A 393 9.81 -37.29 -4.13
CA PHE A 393 10.20 -36.11 -4.89
C PHE A 393 11.48 -35.51 -4.30
N SER A 394 12.25 -34.85 -5.13
CA SER A 394 13.39 -34.02 -4.71
C SER A 394 13.01 -32.55 -4.71
N VAL A 395 13.56 -31.81 -3.76
CA VAL A 395 13.44 -30.35 -3.66
C VAL A 395 14.84 -29.76 -3.78
N GLN A 396 15.00 -28.77 -4.63
CA GLN A 396 16.27 -28.08 -4.80
C GLN A 396 16.08 -26.57 -4.65
N VAL A 397 16.95 -25.93 -3.87
CA VAL A 397 17.16 -24.48 -3.83
C VAL A 397 18.51 -24.18 -4.48
N ARG A 398 18.53 -23.23 -5.44
CA ARG A 398 19.76 -22.71 -6.05
C ARG A 398 19.87 -21.21 -5.84
N ALA A 399 21.01 -20.78 -5.32
CA ALA A 399 21.30 -19.39 -5.04
C ALA A 399 22.82 -19.15 -5.17
N THR A 400 23.23 -18.40 -6.19
CA THR A 400 24.64 -18.29 -6.58
C THR A 400 25.23 -16.88 -6.40
N ALA A 401 24.40 -15.89 -6.02
CA ALA A 401 24.91 -14.53 -5.75
C ALA A 401 25.86 -14.51 -4.53
N PRO A 402 26.83 -13.60 -4.47
CA PRO A 402 27.81 -13.54 -3.37
C PRO A 402 27.19 -13.46 -1.97
N LEU A 403 26.03 -12.83 -1.84
CA LEU A 403 25.30 -12.73 -0.57
C LEU A 403 24.88 -14.10 0.00
N TYR A 404 24.77 -15.11 -0.85
CA TYR A 404 24.43 -16.48 -0.44
C TYR A 404 25.63 -17.32 -0.03
N ALA A 405 26.85 -16.75 -0.03
CA ALA A 405 28.06 -17.49 0.40
C ALA A 405 27.95 -17.91 1.88
N GLY A 406 28.16 -19.20 2.18
CA GLY A 406 28.00 -19.73 3.53
C GLY A 406 26.56 -19.80 4.06
N ALA A 407 25.58 -19.52 3.22
CA ALA A 407 24.17 -19.59 3.60
C ALA A 407 23.69 -21.03 3.78
N ARG A 408 22.55 -21.18 4.46
CA ARG A 408 21.83 -22.44 4.58
C ARG A 408 20.37 -22.26 4.21
N VAL A 409 19.73 -23.32 3.76
CA VAL A 409 18.31 -23.38 3.46
C VAL A 409 17.59 -24.13 4.58
N GLU A 410 16.51 -23.56 5.06
CA GLU A 410 15.52 -24.25 5.88
C GLU A 410 14.28 -24.54 5.04
N LEU A 411 13.85 -25.81 5.03
CA LEU A 411 12.66 -26.29 4.32
C LEU A 411 11.53 -26.49 5.32
N PHE A 412 10.33 -26.01 4.95
CA PHE A 412 9.13 -26.08 5.77
C PHE A 412 8.02 -26.82 5.02
N TRP A 413 7.35 -27.74 5.73
CA TRP A 413 6.13 -28.41 5.31
C TRP A 413 4.98 -27.94 6.21
N ASN A 414 3.94 -27.35 5.62
CA ASN A 414 2.80 -26.81 6.37
C ASN A 414 3.22 -25.92 7.57
N GLY A 415 4.27 -25.10 7.39
CA GLY A 415 4.80 -24.21 8.41
C GLY A 415 5.78 -24.85 9.41
N GLU A 416 5.92 -26.17 9.41
CA GLU A 416 6.87 -26.87 10.28
C GLU A 416 8.19 -27.10 9.55
N LYS A 417 9.32 -26.86 10.24
CA LYS A 417 10.63 -27.09 9.71
C LYS A 417 10.91 -28.59 9.56
N VAL A 418 11.06 -29.06 8.32
CA VAL A 418 11.30 -30.47 7.98
C VAL A 418 12.72 -30.74 7.48
N GLY A 419 13.54 -29.74 7.29
CA GLY A 419 14.94 -29.92 6.89
C GLY A 419 15.75 -28.65 6.98
N SER A 420 17.06 -28.83 7.05
CA SER A 420 18.04 -27.75 6.95
C SER A 420 19.29 -28.30 6.23
N ALA A 421 19.80 -27.57 5.24
CA ALA A 421 20.99 -27.94 4.49
C ALA A 421 21.85 -26.72 4.15
N PRO A 422 23.18 -26.80 4.17
CA PRO A 422 24.03 -25.71 3.68
C PRO A 422 23.88 -25.55 2.16
N LEU A 423 24.07 -24.34 1.65
CA LEU A 423 24.30 -24.11 0.22
C LEU A 423 25.73 -24.48 -0.14
N VAL A 424 25.91 -25.64 -0.77
CA VAL A 424 27.21 -26.11 -1.29
C VAL A 424 27.21 -25.86 -2.79
N ASP A 425 28.18 -25.12 -3.28
CA ASP A 425 28.26 -24.68 -4.69
C ASP A 425 26.96 -24.02 -5.16
N GLY A 426 26.34 -23.24 -4.27
CA GLY A 426 25.08 -22.54 -4.52
C GLY A 426 23.83 -23.44 -4.59
N LYS A 427 23.89 -24.68 -4.06
CA LYS A 427 22.79 -25.64 -4.09
C LYS A 427 22.54 -26.26 -2.72
N ALA A 428 21.24 -26.42 -2.39
CA ALA A 428 20.80 -27.27 -1.30
C ALA A 428 19.70 -28.20 -1.81
N GLY A 429 19.73 -29.45 -1.41
CA GLY A 429 18.79 -30.49 -1.86
C GLY A 429 18.17 -31.25 -0.69
N PHE A 430 16.92 -31.71 -0.91
CA PHE A 430 16.15 -32.49 0.05
C PHE A 430 15.33 -33.55 -0.69
N ASP A 431 15.38 -34.81 -0.25
CA ASP A 431 14.50 -35.86 -0.73
C ASP A 431 13.34 -36.01 0.24
N ARG A 432 12.12 -36.10 -0.28
CA ARG A 432 10.88 -36.12 0.49
C ARG A 432 9.85 -37.03 -0.16
N PHE A 433 8.78 -37.29 0.57
CA PHE A 433 7.54 -37.88 0.07
C PHE A 433 6.36 -37.21 0.76
N ALA A 434 5.18 -37.22 0.14
CA ALA A 434 3.96 -36.65 0.69
C ALA A 434 2.85 -37.67 0.74
N SER A 435 2.22 -37.80 1.90
CA SER A 435 1.05 -38.65 2.12
C SER A 435 -0.26 -37.87 2.20
N THR A 436 -0.17 -36.55 2.31
CA THR A 436 -1.33 -35.62 2.44
C THR A 436 -1.11 -34.36 1.60
N ASP A 437 -2.18 -33.66 1.31
CA ASP A 437 -2.14 -32.30 0.78
C ASP A 437 -1.35 -31.37 1.68
N GLY A 438 -0.70 -30.36 1.09
CA GLY A 438 0.05 -29.40 1.83
C GLY A 438 0.81 -28.40 0.97
N TYR A 439 1.77 -27.71 1.58
CA TYR A 439 2.66 -26.79 0.89
C TYR A 439 4.10 -26.92 1.40
N LEU A 440 5.04 -26.70 0.50
CA LEU A 440 6.45 -26.54 0.79
C LEU A 440 6.87 -25.11 0.57
N ARG A 441 7.54 -24.51 1.56
CA ARG A 441 8.22 -23.23 1.43
C ARG A 441 9.64 -23.33 1.96
N ALA A 442 10.48 -22.37 1.60
CA ALA A 442 11.86 -22.35 2.09
C ALA A 442 12.27 -20.96 2.58
N THR A 443 13.22 -20.92 3.50
CA THR A 443 13.92 -19.71 3.93
C THR A 443 15.41 -19.91 3.72
N VAL A 444 16.07 -18.94 3.10
CA VAL A 444 17.52 -18.90 3.00
C VAL A 444 18.06 -18.00 4.09
N LEU A 445 18.93 -18.54 4.93
CA LEU A 445 19.56 -17.84 6.03
C LEU A 445 21.04 -17.59 5.75
N SER A 446 21.55 -16.45 6.16
CA SER A 446 22.98 -16.14 6.13
C SER A 446 23.79 -17.07 7.03
N ALA A 447 25.11 -16.98 6.95
CA ALA A 447 26.01 -17.67 7.86
C ALA A 447 25.78 -17.31 9.34
N THR A 448 25.25 -16.10 9.62
CA THR A 448 24.90 -15.64 10.98
C THR A 448 23.49 -16.04 11.41
N GLY A 449 22.69 -16.65 10.52
CA GLY A 449 21.33 -17.07 10.78
C GLY A 449 20.25 -16.02 10.47
N ALA A 450 20.62 -14.83 9.96
CA ALA A 450 19.65 -13.83 9.53
C ALA A 450 18.97 -14.25 8.21
N PRO A 451 17.68 -14.02 8.02
CA PRO A 451 17.00 -14.27 6.76
C PRO A 451 17.58 -13.41 5.63
N ILE A 452 17.90 -14.04 4.50
CA ILE A 452 18.30 -13.39 3.25
C ILE A 452 17.13 -13.40 2.28
N ALA A 453 16.43 -14.54 2.17
CA ALA A 453 15.27 -14.70 1.31
C ALA A 453 14.21 -15.61 1.94
N VAL A 454 12.94 -15.28 1.72
CA VAL A 454 11.79 -16.14 2.03
C VAL A 454 11.08 -16.47 0.72
N ILE A 455 10.90 -17.75 0.46
CA ILE A 455 10.37 -18.26 -0.80
C ILE A 455 8.93 -18.71 -0.57
N ASN A 456 8.00 -18.19 -1.37
CA ASN A 456 6.60 -18.56 -1.34
C ASN A 456 6.39 -20.04 -1.69
N PRO A 457 5.22 -20.62 -1.38
CA PRO A 457 4.98 -22.05 -1.48
C PRO A 457 4.99 -22.63 -2.89
N ILE A 458 5.43 -23.91 -2.97
CA ILE A 458 4.93 -24.88 -3.94
C ILE A 458 3.83 -25.68 -3.26
N TRP A 459 2.67 -25.76 -3.88
CA TRP A 459 1.51 -26.47 -3.36
C TRP A 459 1.50 -27.90 -3.83
N ILE A 460 1.15 -28.82 -2.94
CA ILE A 460 1.08 -30.26 -3.23
C ILE A 460 -0.34 -30.76 -3.02
N LYS A 461 -0.87 -31.44 -4.01
CA LYS A 461 -2.09 -32.22 -3.95
C LYS A 461 -1.76 -33.70 -4.03
N VAL A 462 -2.25 -34.50 -3.10
CA VAL A 462 -2.04 -35.94 -3.08
C VAL A 462 -3.31 -36.62 -3.57
N ALA A 463 -3.20 -37.44 -4.63
CA ALA A 463 -4.34 -38.16 -5.15
C ALA A 463 -5.00 -39.03 -4.09
N ALA A 464 -6.33 -38.99 -4.03
CA ALA A 464 -7.12 -39.96 -3.26
C ALA A 464 -6.81 -41.38 -3.77
N ARG A 465 -6.90 -42.38 -2.86
CA ARG A 465 -6.77 -43.81 -3.24
C ARG A 465 -7.87 -44.25 -4.19
#